data_59bdb2436ee9d380a1ec1e318847ae66
#
_entry.id   59bdb2436ee9d380a1ec1e318847ae66
#
_cell.length_a   1.000
_cell.length_b   1.000
_cell.length_c   1.000
_cell.angle_alpha   90.00
_cell.angle_beta   90.00
_cell.angle_gamma   90.00
#
_symmetry.space_group_name_H-M   'P 1'
#
loop_
_entity.id
_entity.type
_entity.pdbx_description
1 polymer ?
#
loop_
_entity_poly.entity_id
_entity_poly.type
_entity_poly.pdbx_seq_one_letter_code
_entity_poly.pdbx_strand_id
1 'polypeptide(L)'
;MENKSIARSFRLLSQLMELHTENSFKIKTVANAALKIDKLPFSISSKTLEEIEQIEGLGKSTSAKVWELLQTGTMTDLQNILANTPDGIVDMLGIKGIGPKKILIIWKDLGIENIGELYYACNENRLIEAKGFGLKTQEEIKKVIEFKMAAEGKFLFAHSEHLAESLKAELLIWLTAIEPAPLLTIAGAFRRYCEIIEELDFVIGSDVAESVIEQLPAFASLPFEQKTENLFIAMSPFGLKIQVHVYPKSDFAVNLFKLTGNEAHVSSVLSLAGDGPFTDENEIYANAGLAFVTPELREGLNEVELAKTNQLPNLIVYEDLKGSLHNHSTWSDGVHTLEQMAVYCKDTLNLEYLGMCDHSRSAFYANGLNEQRIYAQHQEIDALNAKLAPFKIFKGIESDILNDGSLDYSDDILKTFDFVVASVHSNLRMDEQKATARLIKAIENPYTTILGHPTGRLLLSRKGYPIDYTKVIDACAANNVVIEINANPLRLDLDWRYHRYALQKGVLLSVNPDAHRMEGFRDMHYGVYIGRKGGLEAKQCLNAFTLTEITDYFNNQKII
;
A
#
# COMPACT_ATOMS: atom_id res chain seq x y z
N MET A 1 28.55 -18.48 -24.57
CA MET A 1 28.17 -17.88 -23.26
C MET A 1 29.42 -17.35 -22.58
N GLU A 2 29.38 -16.14 -21.99
CA GLU A 2 30.54 -15.58 -21.28
C GLU A 2 30.76 -16.24 -19.91
N ASN A 3 32.02 -16.30 -19.46
CA ASN A 3 32.38 -16.86 -18.14
C ASN A 3 31.60 -16.20 -17.00
N LYS A 4 31.39 -14.86 -17.04
CA LYS A 4 30.60 -14.11 -16.04
C LYS A 4 29.15 -14.57 -15.98
N SER A 5 28.55 -14.91 -17.11
CA SER A 5 27.19 -15.41 -17.19
C SER A 5 27.06 -16.79 -16.55
N ILE A 6 28.00 -17.71 -16.88
CA ILE A 6 28.08 -19.04 -16.28
C ILE A 6 28.31 -18.94 -14.77
N ALA A 7 29.26 -18.11 -14.33
CA ALA A 7 29.56 -17.89 -12.93
C ALA A 7 28.34 -17.31 -12.16
N ARG A 8 27.53 -16.45 -12.80
CA ARG A 8 26.29 -15.93 -12.22
C ARG A 8 25.27 -17.03 -11.97
N SER A 9 25.09 -17.96 -12.94
CA SER A 9 24.18 -19.10 -12.78
C SER A 9 24.62 -20.02 -11.63
N PHE A 10 25.92 -20.29 -11.51
CA PHE A 10 26.46 -21.07 -10.38
C PHE A 10 26.34 -20.35 -9.04
N ARG A 11 26.52 -19.04 -9.01
CA ARG A 11 26.32 -18.22 -7.79
C ARG A 11 24.86 -18.27 -7.33
N LEU A 12 23.92 -18.09 -8.26
CA LEU A 12 22.49 -18.20 -7.97
C LEU A 12 22.15 -19.60 -7.45
N LEU A 13 22.62 -20.66 -8.12
CA LEU A 13 22.41 -22.03 -7.65
C LEU A 13 22.91 -22.22 -6.22
N SER A 14 24.12 -21.76 -5.90
CA SER A 14 24.68 -21.92 -4.55
C SER A 14 23.87 -21.16 -3.48
N GLN A 15 23.35 -19.96 -3.81
CA GLN A 15 22.50 -19.17 -2.93
C GLN A 15 21.15 -19.84 -2.68
N LEU A 16 20.52 -20.38 -3.75
CA LEU A 16 19.27 -21.11 -3.63
C LEU A 16 19.44 -22.42 -2.83
N MET A 17 20.53 -23.14 -3.04
CA MET A 17 20.87 -24.34 -2.24
C MET A 17 21.00 -23.99 -0.73
N GLU A 18 21.52 -22.82 -0.39
CA GLU A 18 21.60 -22.35 1.00
C GLU A 18 20.20 -22.06 1.56
N LEU A 19 19.30 -21.47 0.78
CA LEU A 19 17.90 -21.23 1.16
C LEU A 19 17.09 -22.50 1.36
N HIS A 20 17.43 -23.57 0.63
CA HIS A 20 16.79 -24.89 0.79
C HIS A 20 17.54 -25.80 1.78
N THR A 21 18.50 -25.24 2.51
CA THR A 21 19.28 -25.98 3.54
C THR A 21 19.95 -27.26 3.02
N GLU A 22 20.43 -27.21 1.78
CA GLU A 22 21.18 -28.28 1.14
C GLU A 22 22.49 -28.58 1.88
N ASN A 23 23.14 -29.68 1.53
CA ASN A 23 24.41 -30.08 2.13
C ASN A 23 25.49 -28.98 1.95
N SER A 24 26.07 -28.53 3.07
CA SER A 24 27.03 -27.41 3.11
C SER A 24 28.27 -27.63 2.25
N PHE A 25 28.69 -28.90 2.05
CA PHE A 25 29.81 -29.23 1.16
C PHE A 25 29.44 -29.01 -0.31
N LYS A 26 28.23 -29.42 -0.73
CA LYS A 26 27.72 -29.15 -2.07
C LYS A 26 27.61 -27.66 -2.34
N ILE A 27 27.05 -26.88 -1.40
CA ILE A 27 26.94 -25.42 -1.51
C ILE A 27 28.30 -24.78 -1.74
N LYS A 28 29.30 -25.13 -0.91
CA LYS A 28 30.68 -24.62 -1.04
C LYS A 28 31.30 -25.00 -2.39
N THR A 29 31.10 -26.23 -2.86
CA THR A 29 31.62 -26.70 -4.14
C THR A 29 31.08 -25.85 -5.30
N VAL A 30 29.76 -25.61 -5.33
CA VAL A 30 29.11 -24.79 -6.37
C VAL A 30 29.55 -23.33 -6.29
N ALA A 31 29.63 -22.76 -5.07
CA ALA A 31 30.12 -21.39 -4.86
C ALA A 31 31.57 -21.19 -5.29
N ASN A 32 32.46 -22.16 -5.00
CA ASN A 32 33.86 -22.12 -5.41
C ASN A 32 33.99 -22.24 -6.95
N ALA A 33 33.17 -23.07 -7.58
CA ALA A 33 33.12 -23.16 -9.02
C ALA A 33 32.74 -21.84 -9.67
N ALA A 34 31.73 -21.11 -9.13
CA ALA A 34 31.37 -19.79 -9.60
C ALA A 34 32.55 -18.80 -9.55
N LEU A 35 33.29 -18.78 -8.43
CA LEU A 35 34.48 -17.92 -8.26
C LEU A 35 35.60 -18.29 -9.22
N LYS A 36 35.80 -19.59 -9.45
CA LYS A 36 36.86 -20.08 -10.35
C LYS A 36 36.56 -19.72 -11.80
N ILE A 37 35.33 -19.99 -12.25
CA ILE A 37 34.90 -19.71 -13.63
C ILE A 37 34.99 -18.21 -13.93
N ASP A 38 34.58 -17.35 -13.00
CA ASP A 38 34.63 -15.88 -13.13
C ASP A 38 36.06 -15.37 -13.35
N LYS A 39 37.05 -16.03 -12.75
CA LYS A 39 38.49 -15.65 -12.80
C LYS A 39 39.29 -16.34 -13.90
N LEU A 40 38.71 -17.18 -14.72
CA LEU A 40 39.44 -17.85 -15.82
C LEU A 40 39.96 -16.82 -16.83
N PRO A 41 41.25 -16.89 -17.23
CA PRO A 41 41.82 -15.94 -18.19
C PRO A 41 41.44 -16.25 -19.66
N PHE A 42 40.65 -17.29 -19.89
CA PHE A 42 40.16 -17.73 -21.19
C PHE A 42 38.66 -18.00 -21.15
N SER A 43 38.03 -18.05 -22.32
CA SER A 43 36.61 -18.39 -22.42
C SER A 43 36.39 -19.89 -22.25
N ILE A 44 35.62 -20.29 -21.23
CA ILE A 44 35.30 -21.70 -20.98
C ILE A 44 34.35 -22.26 -22.05
N SER A 45 33.60 -21.41 -22.75
CA SER A 45 32.68 -21.85 -23.82
C SER A 45 33.37 -22.36 -25.10
N SER A 46 34.67 -22.15 -25.23
CA SER A 46 35.47 -22.68 -26.32
C SER A 46 36.06 -24.05 -26.03
N LYS A 47 35.80 -24.65 -24.86
CA LYS A 47 36.40 -25.88 -24.37
C LYS A 47 35.44 -27.05 -24.51
N THR A 48 36.01 -28.26 -24.75
CA THR A 48 35.25 -29.53 -24.68
C THR A 48 35.00 -29.93 -23.24
N LEU A 49 34.11 -30.90 -23.00
CA LEU A 49 33.84 -31.41 -21.65
C LEU A 49 35.12 -31.95 -21.00
N GLU A 50 35.94 -32.71 -21.75
CA GLU A 50 37.20 -33.27 -21.28
C GLU A 50 38.19 -32.16 -20.87
N GLU A 51 38.27 -31.09 -21.65
CA GLU A 51 39.11 -29.93 -21.30
C GLU A 51 38.61 -29.19 -20.06
N ILE A 52 37.28 -29.08 -19.89
CA ILE A 52 36.66 -28.45 -18.71
C ILE A 52 36.95 -29.29 -17.46
N GLU A 53 36.92 -30.61 -17.55
CA GLU A 53 37.26 -31.52 -16.44
C GLU A 53 38.73 -31.42 -15.99
N GLN A 54 39.61 -30.96 -16.86
CA GLN A 54 41.03 -30.74 -16.55
C GLN A 54 41.30 -29.40 -15.86
N ILE A 55 40.30 -28.52 -15.77
CA ILE A 55 40.46 -27.23 -15.10
C ILE A 55 40.55 -27.46 -13.59
N GLU A 56 41.68 -27.08 -13.00
CA GLU A 56 41.92 -27.21 -11.57
C GLU A 56 40.79 -26.51 -10.77
N GLY A 57 40.17 -27.27 -9.87
CA GLY A 57 39.05 -26.78 -9.00
C GLY A 57 37.66 -26.97 -9.61
N LEU A 58 37.53 -27.54 -10.82
CA LEU A 58 36.27 -27.99 -11.38
C LEU A 58 36.24 -29.52 -11.38
N GLY A 59 35.51 -30.14 -10.47
CA GLY A 59 35.31 -31.57 -10.42
C GLY A 59 34.30 -32.05 -11.48
N LYS A 60 34.28 -33.36 -11.80
CA LYS A 60 33.41 -33.97 -12.81
C LYS A 60 31.94 -33.49 -12.77
N SER A 61 31.31 -33.49 -11.58
CA SER A 61 29.92 -33.04 -11.43
C SER A 61 29.75 -31.56 -11.80
N THR A 62 30.72 -30.71 -11.46
CA THR A 62 30.68 -29.27 -11.80
C THR A 62 30.91 -29.05 -13.27
N SER A 63 31.87 -29.78 -13.89
CA SER A 63 32.17 -29.72 -15.33
C SER A 63 30.97 -30.17 -16.17
N ALA A 64 30.27 -31.23 -15.73
CA ALA A 64 29.04 -31.66 -16.37
C ALA A 64 27.94 -30.56 -16.34
N LYS A 65 27.78 -29.84 -15.23
CA LYS A 65 26.82 -28.72 -15.13
C LYS A 65 27.23 -27.53 -16.01
N VAL A 66 28.53 -27.22 -16.09
CA VAL A 66 29.03 -26.19 -17.02
C VAL A 66 28.72 -26.59 -18.46
N TRP A 67 28.99 -27.85 -18.82
CA TRP A 67 28.73 -28.38 -20.16
C TRP A 67 27.24 -28.35 -20.50
N GLU A 68 26.37 -28.80 -19.58
CA GLU A 68 24.93 -28.74 -19.74
C GLU A 68 24.48 -27.30 -20.03
N LEU A 69 24.93 -26.33 -19.22
CA LEU A 69 24.61 -24.93 -19.40
C LEU A 69 25.08 -24.35 -20.74
N LEU A 70 26.25 -24.79 -21.23
CA LEU A 70 26.77 -24.39 -22.54
C LEU A 70 25.98 -24.98 -23.72
N GLN A 71 25.48 -26.22 -23.58
CA GLN A 71 24.73 -26.91 -24.65
C GLN A 71 23.26 -26.52 -24.69
N THR A 72 22.62 -26.31 -23.54
CA THR A 72 21.16 -26.14 -23.43
C THR A 72 20.74 -24.72 -23.04
N GLY A 73 21.71 -23.88 -22.63
CA GLY A 73 21.42 -22.55 -22.07
C GLY A 73 20.86 -22.56 -20.63
N THR A 74 20.67 -23.76 -20.06
CA THR A 74 20.07 -23.95 -18.72
C THR A 74 20.84 -25.01 -17.93
N MET A 75 20.51 -25.14 -16.65
CA MET A 75 21.09 -26.12 -15.74
C MET A 75 19.93 -26.78 -14.97
N THR A 76 19.78 -28.10 -15.15
CA THR A 76 18.66 -28.86 -14.56
C THR A 76 18.55 -28.64 -13.05
N ASP A 77 19.66 -28.67 -12.32
CA ASP A 77 19.67 -28.45 -10.88
C ASP A 77 19.14 -27.03 -10.51
N LEU A 78 19.51 -26.02 -11.32
CA LEU A 78 19.03 -24.64 -11.10
C LEU A 78 17.53 -24.53 -11.40
N GLN A 79 17.06 -25.14 -12.47
CA GLN A 79 15.63 -25.13 -12.82
C GLN A 79 14.79 -25.83 -11.76
N ASN A 80 15.24 -26.99 -11.28
CA ASN A 80 14.53 -27.74 -10.24
C ASN A 80 14.41 -26.97 -8.92
N ILE A 81 15.47 -26.29 -8.50
CA ILE A 81 15.43 -25.51 -7.27
C ILE A 81 14.61 -24.21 -7.43
N LEU A 82 14.67 -23.56 -8.60
CA LEU A 82 13.83 -22.40 -8.93
C LEU A 82 12.34 -22.76 -8.93
N ALA A 83 11.97 -23.91 -9.48
CA ALA A 83 10.57 -24.37 -9.48
C ALA A 83 9.98 -24.54 -8.06
N ASN A 84 10.84 -24.71 -7.06
CA ASN A 84 10.45 -24.86 -5.65
C ASN A 84 10.72 -23.61 -4.81
N THR A 85 11.14 -22.50 -5.43
CA THR A 85 11.44 -21.24 -4.75
C THR A 85 10.48 -20.17 -5.29
N PRO A 86 9.73 -19.44 -4.41
CA PRO A 86 8.92 -18.31 -4.86
C PRO A 86 9.76 -17.26 -5.58
N ASP A 87 9.24 -16.71 -6.69
CA ASP A 87 9.96 -15.72 -7.51
C ASP A 87 10.45 -14.53 -6.68
N GLY A 88 9.63 -14.04 -5.75
CA GLY A 88 10.00 -12.92 -4.88
C GLY A 88 11.16 -13.24 -3.93
N ILE A 89 11.37 -14.49 -3.55
CA ILE A 89 12.55 -14.91 -2.78
C ILE A 89 13.82 -14.82 -3.65
N VAL A 90 13.71 -15.18 -4.91
CA VAL A 90 14.80 -15.02 -5.87
C VAL A 90 15.13 -13.52 -6.06
N ASP A 91 14.11 -12.69 -6.15
CA ASP A 91 14.25 -11.22 -6.23
C ASP A 91 14.93 -10.61 -5.00
N MET A 92 14.67 -11.15 -3.81
CA MET A 92 15.31 -10.71 -2.56
C MET A 92 16.82 -10.96 -2.56
N LEU A 93 17.33 -11.97 -3.27
CA LEU A 93 18.77 -12.20 -3.41
C LEU A 93 19.50 -11.03 -4.09
N GLY A 94 18.76 -10.20 -4.84
CA GLY A 94 19.29 -8.98 -5.45
C GLY A 94 19.32 -7.76 -4.50
N ILE A 95 18.77 -7.85 -3.30
CA ILE A 95 18.74 -6.74 -2.34
C ILE A 95 20.08 -6.66 -1.60
N LYS A 96 20.77 -5.53 -1.75
CA LYS A 96 22.03 -5.29 -1.05
C LYS A 96 21.80 -5.25 0.48
N GLY A 97 22.61 -6.00 1.23
CA GLY A 97 22.56 -6.03 2.71
C GLY A 97 21.79 -7.21 3.29
N ILE A 98 21.04 -7.97 2.48
CA ILE A 98 20.46 -9.24 2.90
C ILE A 98 21.03 -10.39 2.07
N GLY A 99 21.69 -11.33 2.74
CA GLY A 99 22.20 -12.56 2.13
C GLY A 99 21.29 -13.76 2.39
N PRO A 100 21.60 -14.93 1.80
CA PRO A 100 20.74 -16.13 1.90
C PRO A 100 20.28 -16.48 3.33
N LYS A 101 21.14 -16.34 4.33
CA LYS A 101 20.78 -16.62 5.74
C LYS A 101 19.68 -15.70 6.28
N LYS A 102 19.75 -14.41 5.95
CA LYS A 102 18.71 -13.46 6.33
C LYS A 102 17.42 -13.70 5.55
N ILE A 103 17.54 -14.01 4.25
CA ILE A 103 16.39 -14.34 3.40
C ILE A 103 15.72 -15.62 3.89
N LEU A 104 16.46 -16.59 4.37
CA LEU A 104 15.90 -17.81 4.96
C LEU A 104 14.98 -17.49 6.17
N ILE A 105 15.42 -16.60 7.06
CA ILE A 105 14.61 -16.13 8.20
C ILE A 105 13.37 -15.38 7.68
N ILE A 106 13.54 -14.47 6.73
CA ILE A 106 12.41 -13.73 6.12
C ILE A 106 11.40 -14.71 5.53
N TRP A 107 11.85 -15.72 4.79
CA TRP A 107 10.97 -16.68 4.13
C TRP A 107 10.33 -17.67 5.10
N LYS A 108 11.14 -18.35 5.91
CA LYS A 108 10.67 -19.51 6.70
C LYS A 108 10.11 -19.11 8.06
N ASP A 109 10.70 -18.12 8.72
CA ASP A 109 10.29 -17.71 10.05
C ASP A 109 9.20 -16.64 10.01
N LEU A 110 9.31 -15.67 9.08
CA LEU A 110 8.34 -14.58 8.94
C LEU A 110 7.26 -14.83 7.87
N GLY A 111 7.39 -15.89 7.06
CA GLY A 111 6.42 -16.24 6.02
C GLY A 111 6.34 -15.24 4.84
N ILE A 112 7.37 -14.42 4.65
CA ILE A 112 7.43 -13.37 3.63
C ILE A 112 7.99 -13.96 2.33
N GLU A 113 7.26 -13.85 1.22
CA GLU A 113 7.63 -14.47 -0.05
C GLU A 113 7.90 -13.50 -1.20
N ASN A 114 7.65 -12.20 -1.02
CA ASN A 114 7.92 -11.18 -2.05
C ASN A 114 8.41 -9.86 -1.43
N ILE A 115 8.98 -9.01 -2.31
CA ILE A 115 9.63 -7.75 -1.91
C ILE A 115 8.65 -6.77 -1.23
N GLY A 116 7.40 -6.74 -1.66
CA GLY A 116 6.44 -5.82 -1.08
C GLY A 116 5.91 -6.30 0.27
N GLU A 117 5.76 -7.61 0.49
CA GLU A 117 5.52 -8.15 1.82
C GLU A 117 6.68 -7.82 2.76
N LEU A 118 7.92 -7.90 2.25
CA LEU A 118 9.11 -7.51 3.00
C LEU A 118 9.07 -6.01 3.34
N TYR A 119 8.69 -5.16 2.38
CA TYR A 119 8.53 -3.72 2.61
C TYR A 119 7.45 -3.43 3.65
N TYR A 120 6.31 -4.09 3.53
CA TYR A 120 5.22 -3.97 4.49
C TYR A 120 5.66 -4.42 5.89
N ALA A 121 6.31 -5.57 6.01
CA ALA A 121 6.85 -6.06 7.28
C ALA A 121 7.89 -5.10 7.91
N CYS A 122 8.66 -4.38 7.09
CA CYS A 122 9.53 -3.31 7.58
C CYS A 122 8.74 -2.13 8.17
N ASN A 123 7.60 -1.78 7.59
CA ASN A 123 6.74 -0.70 8.11
C ASN A 123 6.03 -1.10 9.41
N GLU A 124 5.72 -2.37 9.57
CA GLU A 124 5.14 -2.95 10.79
C GLU A 124 6.19 -3.41 11.82
N ASN A 125 7.46 -3.09 11.61
CA ASN A 125 8.58 -3.45 12.50
C ASN A 125 8.82 -4.95 12.74
N ARG A 126 8.22 -5.83 11.97
CA ARG A 126 8.34 -7.28 12.11
C ARG A 126 9.78 -7.79 11.96
N LEU A 127 10.63 -7.06 11.19
CA LEU A 127 12.03 -7.46 11.02
C LEU A 127 12.88 -7.22 12.26
N ILE A 128 12.58 -6.20 13.06
CA ILE A 128 13.38 -5.83 14.23
C ILE A 128 13.44 -6.97 15.24
N GLU A 129 12.34 -7.69 15.41
CA GLU A 129 12.21 -8.82 16.33
C GLU A 129 12.91 -10.09 15.81
N ALA A 130 13.20 -10.15 14.52
CA ALA A 130 13.84 -11.32 13.92
C ALA A 130 15.35 -11.36 14.19
N LYS A 131 15.87 -12.55 14.48
CA LYS A 131 17.29 -12.77 14.78
C LYS A 131 18.20 -12.27 13.66
N GLY A 132 19.11 -11.38 14.00
CA GLY A 132 20.10 -10.83 13.05
C GLY A 132 19.61 -9.61 12.26
N PHE A 133 18.46 -9.07 12.63
CA PHE A 133 17.95 -7.79 12.17
C PHE A 133 17.95 -6.76 13.32
N GLY A 134 17.90 -5.51 12.98
CA GLY A 134 17.76 -4.39 13.88
C GLY A 134 17.26 -3.19 13.10
N LEU A 135 16.85 -2.13 13.78
CA LEU A 135 16.23 -0.96 13.18
C LEU A 135 17.02 -0.41 11.97
N LYS A 136 18.35 -0.30 12.10
CA LYS A 136 19.20 0.17 10.99
C LYS A 136 19.12 -0.72 9.75
N THR A 137 19.14 -2.04 9.94
CA THR A 137 19.04 -3.00 8.83
C THR A 137 17.67 -2.93 8.17
N GLN A 138 16.61 -2.81 8.95
CA GLN A 138 15.25 -2.64 8.46
C GLN A 138 15.13 -1.38 7.59
N GLU A 139 15.62 -0.25 8.06
CA GLU A 139 15.59 1.02 7.31
C GLU A 139 16.43 0.97 6.02
N GLU A 140 17.58 0.27 6.05
CA GLU A 140 18.40 0.06 4.84
C GLU A 140 17.66 -0.80 3.81
N ILE A 141 17.01 -1.88 4.24
CA ILE A 141 16.20 -2.75 3.39
C ILE A 141 15.04 -1.95 2.76
N LYS A 142 14.33 -1.18 3.57
CA LYS A 142 13.22 -0.34 3.14
C LYS A 142 13.62 0.61 2.01
N LYS A 143 14.72 1.35 2.18
CA LYS A 143 15.24 2.28 1.15
C LYS A 143 15.60 1.58 -0.17
N VAL A 144 16.20 0.37 -0.10
CA VAL A 144 16.56 -0.38 -1.30
C VAL A 144 15.31 -0.87 -2.04
N ILE A 145 14.29 -1.26 -1.29
CA ILE A 145 13.01 -1.69 -1.88
C ILE A 145 12.29 -0.51 -2.53
N GLU A 146 12.22 0.64 -1.86
CA GLU A 146 11.64 1.88 -2.40
C GLU A 146 12.30 2.26 -3.73
N PHE A 147 13.63 2.21 -3.77
CA PHE A 147 14.37 2.46 -5.02
C PHE A 147 14.05 1.45 -6.13
N LYS A 148 13.88 0.17 -5.79
CA LYS A 148 13.54 -0.88 -6.77
C LYS A 148 12.11 -0.71 -7.29
N MET A 149 11.14 -0.41 -6.42
CA MET A 149 9.74 -0.16 -6.81
C MET A 149 9.63 1.07 -7.73
N ALA A 150 10.40 2.10 -7.45
CA ALA A 150 10.47 3.31 -8.29
C ALA A 150 10.94 3.04 -9.73
N ALA A 151 11.76 2.02 -9.93
CA ALA A 151 12.26 1.66 -11.27
C ALA A 151 11.19 1.13 -12.24
N GLU A 152 9.99 0.79 -11.75
CA GLU A 152 8.86 0.32 -12.58
C GLU A 152 7.97 1.47 -13.09
N GLY A 153 8.28 2.73 -12.76
CA GLY A 153 7.53 3.93 -13.19
C GLY A 153 6.15 4.06 -12.53
N LYS A 154 5.87 3.30 -11.47
CA LYS A 154 4.64 3.34 -10.69
C LYS A 154 4.94 3.66 -9.25
N PHE A 155 4.19 4.59 -8.67
CA PHE A 155 4.44 5.10 -7.33
C PHE A 155 3.15 5.10 -6.53
N LEU A 156 3.25 4.82 -5.23
CA LEU A 156 2.12 5.06 -4.33
C LEU A 156 1.85 6.56 -4.24
N PHE A 157 0.58 6.94 -4.12
CA PHE A 157 0.19 8.34 -3.90
C PHE A 157 0.98 8.97 -2.75
N ALA A 158 1.06 8.29 -1.61
CA ALA A 158 1.78 8.76 -0.43
C ALA A 158 3.27 9.05 -0.66
N HIS A 159 3.92 8.29 -1.54
CA HIS A 159 5.33 8.54 -1.90
C HIS A 159 5.50 9.75 -2.82
N SER A 160 4.46 10.10 -3.57
CA SER A 160 4.46 11.21 -4.51
C SER A 160 4.03 12.53 -3.87
N GLU A 161 3.27 12.49 -2.77
CA GLU A 161 2.61 13.65 -2.15
C GLU A 161 3.60 14.74 -1.73
N HIS A 162 4.65 14.38 -0.99
CA HIS A 162 5.65 15.36 -0.55
C HIS A 162 6.36 16.04 -1.73
N LEU A 163 6.72 15.27 -2.76
CA LEU A 163 7.33 15.84 -3.97
C LEU A 163 6.35 16.77 -4.70
N ALA A 164 5.10 16.35 -4.84
CA ALA A 164 4.07 17.10 -5.53
C ALA A 164 3.83 18.47 -4.87
N GLU A 165 3.67 18.50 -3.55
CA GLU A 165 3.43 19.74 -2.81
C GLU A 165 4.70 20.63 -2.75
N SER A 166 5.89 20.05 -2.55
CA SER A 166 7.15 20.81 -2.57
C SER A 166 7.39 21.45 -3.94
N LEU A 167 7.23 20.68 -5.02
CA LEU A 167 7.43 21.19 -6.37
C LEU A 167 6.38 22.24 -6.76
N LYS A 168 5.12 22.06 -6.33
CA LYS A 168 4.06 23.06 -6.49
C LYS A 168 4.44 24.38 -5.83
N ALA A 169 4.96 24.33 -4.60
CA ALA A 169 5.40 25.52 -3.88
C ALA A 169 6.58 26.22 -4.58
N GLU A 170 7.57 25.46 -5.04
CA GLU A 170 8.72 26.00 -5.77
C GLU A 170 8.32 26.61 -7.12
N LEU A 171 7.48 25.94 -7.89
CA LEU A 171 6.94 26.46 -9.14
C LEU A 171 6.11 27.73 -8.92
N LEU A 172 5.32 27.79 -7.85
CA LEU A 172 4.52 28.98 -7.54
C LEU A 172 5.41 30.17 -7.17
N ILE A 173 6.47 29.99 -6.40
CA ILE A 173 7.46 31.03 -6.08
C ILE A 173 8.12 31.53 -7.36
N TRP A 174 8.58 30.62 -8.20
CA TRP A 174 9.22 30.95 -9.47
C TRP A 174 8.27 31.71 -10.41
N LEU A 175 7.03 31.25 -10.58
CA LEU A 175 6.00 31.91 -11.40
C LEU A 175 5.66 33.31 -10.88
N THR A 176 5.56 33.49 -9.56
CA THR A 176 5.24 34.78 -8.94
C THR A 176 6.32 35.83 -9.19
N ALA A 177 7.57 35.41 -9.45
CA ALA A 177 8.65 36.31 -9.88
C ALA A 177 8.48 36.77 -11.36
N ILE A 178 7.74 36.02 -12.19
CA ILE A 178 7.48 36.33 -13.60
C ILE A 178 6.20 37.17 -13.73
N GLU A 179 5.13 36.79 -13.01
CA GLU A 179 3.86 37.53 -13.00
C GLU A 179 3.21 37.54 -11.61
N PRO A 180 2.44 38.61 -11.25
CA PRO A 180 1.92 38.77 -9.88
C PRO A 180 0.87 37.75 -9.42
N ALA A 181 0.13 37.14 -10.34
CA ALA A 181 -1.01 36.27 -10.00
C ALA A 181 -1.11 35.10 -11.00
N PRO A 182 -0.13 34.18 -11.00
CA PRO A 182 -0.18 33.00 -11.86
C PRO A 182 -1.23 32.02 -11.33
N LEU A 183 -1.80 31.22 -12.22
CA LEU A 183 -2.61 30.06 -11.85
C LEU A 183 -1.73 28.82 -11.89
N LEU A 184 -1.76 28.01 -10.84
CA LEU A 184 -1.02 26.74 -10.76
C LEU A 184 -1.84 25.73 -9.98
N THR A 185 -2.07 24.56 -10.58
CA THR A 185 -2.79 23.46 -9.94
C THR A 185 -2.19 22.13 -10.39
N ILE A 186 -2.16 21.14 -9.47
CA ILE A 186 -1.86 19.77 -9.83
C ILE A 186 -3.13 19.17 -10.45
N ALA A 187 -2.97 18.38 -11.51
CA ALA A 187 -4.05 17.71 -12.24
C ALA A 187 -3.90 16.18 -12.17
N GLY A 188 -4.49 15.50 -13.11
CA GLY A 188 -4.29 14.07 -13.36
C GLY A 188 -4.77 13.14 -12.25
N ALA A 189 -4.14 11.99 -12.21
CA ALA A 189 -4.41 10.93 -11.23
C ALA A 189 -4.17 11.39 -9.78
N PHE A 190 -3.17 12.26 -9.58
CA PHE A 190 -2.86 12.80 -8.26
C PHE A 190 -4.02 13.64 -7.71
N ARG A 191 -4.59 14.55 -8.52
CA ARG A 191 -5.72 15.38 -8.09
C ARG A 191 -7.00 14.57 -7.81
N ARG A 192 -7.13 13.41 -8.44
CA ARG A 192 -8.23 12.46 -8.21
C ARG A 192 -8.00 11.51 -7.05
N TYR A 193 -6.92 11.64 -6.29
CA TYR A 193 -6.53 10.71 -5.21
C TYR A 193 -6.44 9.25 -5.68
N CYS A 194 -5.87 9.01 -6.88
CA CYS A 194 -5.61 7.65 -7.32
C CYS A 194 -4.52 7.02 -6.45
N GLU A 195 -4.73 5.78 -6.05
CA GLU A 195 -3.83 5.06 -5.16
C GLU A 195 -2.42 4.84 -5.74
N ILE A 196 -2.33 4.80 -7.08
CA ILE A 196 -1.07 4.63 -7.84
C ILE A 196 -0.91 5.80 -8.80
N ILE A 197 0.28 6.37 -8.83
CA ILE A 197 0.67 7.51 -9.66
C ILE A 197 1.77 7.08 -10.61
N GLU A 198 1.62 7.37 -11.90
CA GLU A 198 2.64 7.13 -12.93
C GLU A 198 3.31 8.44 -13.37
N GLU A 199 2.61 9.57 -13.17
CA GLU A 199 3.09 10.91 -13.50
C GLU A 199 2.43 11.96 -12.61
N LEU A 200 3.09 13.10 -12.44
CA LEU A 200 2.53 14.29 -11.82
C LEU A 200 2.30 15.36 -12.88
N ASP A 201 1.06 15.78 -13.04
CA ASP A 201 0.66 16.82 -13.98
C ASP A 201 0.47 18.15 -13.27
N PHE A 202 1.20 19.17 -13.67
CA PHE A 202 1.02 20.55 -13.25
C PHE A 202 0.44 21.36 -14.41
N VAL A 203 -0.60 22.13 -14.12
CA VAL A 203 -1.21 23.04 -15.09
C VAL A 203 -0.94 24.47 -14.65
N ILE A 204 -0.34 25.25 -15.54
CA ILE A 204 -0.03 26.66 -15.36
C ILE A 204 -0.94 27.48 -16.29
N GLY A 205 -1.59 28.50 -15.74
CA GLY A 205 -2.28 29.55 -16.47
C GLY A 205 -1.59 30.87 -16.27
N SER A 206 -1.15 31.53 -17.35
CA SER A 206 -0.37 32.76 -17.30
C SER A 206 -0.83 33.76 -18.33
N ASP A 207 -0.83 35.06 -17.97
CA ASP A 207 -1.06 36.16 -18.93
C ASP A 207 0.17 36.40 -19.83
N VAL A 208 1.31 35.86 -19.42
CA VAL A 208 2.58 35.91 -20.14
C VAL A 208 3.10 34.50 -20.46
N ALA A 209 2.20 33.61 -20.90
CA ALA A 209 2.48 32.21 -21.14
C ALA A 209 3.73 31.96 -22.00
N GLU A 210 3.96 32.73 -23.05
CA GLU A 210 5.16 32.63 -23.90
C GLU A 210 6.44 32.83 -23.08
N SER A 211 6.47 33.82 -22.18
CA SER A 211 7.63 34.06 -21.31
C SER A 211 7.87 32.94 -20.31
N VAL A 212 6.79 32.33 -19.79
CA VAL A 212 6.88 31.14 -18.92
C VAL A 212 7.45 29.95 -19.71
N ILE A 213 6.97 29.72 -20.93
CA ILE A 213 7.46 28.66 -21.84
C ILE A 213 8.95 28.80 -22.12
N GLU A 214 9.41 30.03 -22.44
CA GLU A 214 10.82 30.29 -22.72
C GLU A 214 11.74 30.05 -21.50
N GLN A 215 11.26 30.34 -20.29
CA GLN A 215 12.05 30.28 -19.07
C GLN A 215 12.00 28.92 -18.34
N LEU A 216 10.95 28.12 -18.54
CA LEU A 216 10.75 26.86 -17.82
C LEU A 216 11.89 25.83 -17.99
N PRO A 217 12.56 25.70 -19.16
CA PRO A 217 13.74 24.84 -19.29
C PRO A 217 14.89 25.18 -18.36
N ALA A 218 14.97 26.43 -17.88
CA ALA A 218 16.00 26.92 -16.96
C ALA A 218 15.56 26.86 -15.48
N PHE A 219 14.43 26.22 -15.17
CA PHE A 219 13.96 26.05 -13.80
C PHE A 219 14.98 25.26 -12.96
N ALA A 220 15.46 25.85 -11.87
CA ALA A 220 16.66 25.38 -11.16
C ALA A 220 16.49 23.99 -10.49
N SER A 221 15.29 23.67 -10.02
CA SER A 221 15.04 22.44 -9.26
C SER A 221 14.97 21.19 -10.13
N LEU A 222 14.50 21.33 -11.38
CA LEU A 222 14.38 20.24 -12.34
C LEU A 222 14.62 20.72 -13.78
N PRO A 223 15.44 20.01 -14.57
CA PRO A 223 15.66 20.32 -15.98
C PRO A 223 14.45 19.86 -16.81
N PHE A 224 13.56 20.78 -17.14
CA PHE A 224 12.42 20.51 -18.00
C PHE A 224 12.81 20.50 -19.48
N GLU A 225 12.41 19.46 -20.19
CA GLU A 225 12.54 19.33 -21.64
C GLU A 225 11.18 19.58 -22.31
N GLN A 226 11.14 20.52 -23.26
CA GLN A 226 9.94 20.80 -24.03
C GLN A 226 9.62 19.65 -24.99
N LYS A 227 8.40 19.12 -24.94
CA LYS A 227 7.91 18.04 -25.81
C LYS A 227 6.93 18.51 -26.87
N THR A 228 6.06 19.44 -26.52
CA THR A 228 5.16 20.14 -27.45
C THR A 228 5.17 21.64 -27.15
N GLU A 229 4.39 22.42 -27.88
CA GLU A 229 4.24 23.85 -27.66
C GLU A 229 3.96 24.20 -26.18
N ASN A 230 3.10 23.40 -25.52
CA ASN A 230 2.59 23.66 -24.16
C ASN A 230 3.01 22.63 -23.12
N LEU A 231 3.74 21.56 -23.49
CA LEU A 231 4.08 20.45 -22.60
C LEU A 231 5.58 20.34 -22.36
N PHE A 232 5.96 20.32 -21.11
CA PHE A 232 7.32 20.12 -20.62
C PHE A 232 7.38 18.88 -19.72
N ILE A 233 8.46 18.12 -19.83
CA ILE A 233 8.68 16.90 -19.05
C ILE A 233 10.01 16.95 -18.34
N ALA A 234 10.01 16.53 -17.09
CA ALA A 234 11.21 16.25 -16.29
C ALA A 234 11.07 14.90 -15.58
N MET A 235 12.17 14.37 -15.12
CA MET A 235 12.18 13.18 -14.25
C MET A 235 12.63 13.58 -12.85
N SER A 236 11.90 13.15 -11.85
CA SER A 236 12.33 13.31 -10.45
C SER A 236 13.58 12.47 -10.16
N PRO A 237 14.32 12.76 -9.07
CA PRO A 237 15.51 11.98 -8.69
C PRO A 237 15.25 10.49 -8.48
N PHE A 238 14.01 10.09 -8.20
CA PHE A 238 13.61 8.69 -8.01
C PHE A 238 12.80 8.12 -9.18
N GLY A 239 12.75 8.82 -10.33
CA GLY A 239 12.20 8.27 -11.57
C GLY A 239 10.72 8.54 -11.81
N LEU A 240 10.02 9.34 -10.98
CA LEU A 240 8.66 9.78 -11.26
C LEU A 240 8.67 10.84 -12.36
N LYS A 241 7.86 10.64 -13.38
CA LYS A 241 7.67 11.57 -14.49
C LYS A 241 6.87 12.79 -14.02
N ILE A 242 7.34 13.98 -14.36
CA ILE A 242 6.70 15.25 -14.05
C ILE A 242 6.39 15.96 -15.35
N GLN A 243 5.14 16.33 -15.50
CA GLN A 243 4.64 17.07 -16.66
C GLN A 243 4.18 18.45 -16.22
N VAL A 244 4.58 19.47 -16.96
CA VAL A 244 4.11 20.85 -16.77
C VAL A 244 3.45 21.30 -18.07
N HIS A 245 2.18 21.66 -17.98
CA HIS A 245 1.37 22.17 -19.07
C HIS A 245 1.19 23.67 -18.89
N VAL A 246 1.56 24.46 -19.87
CA VAL A 246 1.50 25.93 -19.82
C VAL A 246 0.48 26.45 -20.81
N TYR A 247 -0.49 27.21 -20.33
CA TYR A 247 -1.56 27.80 -21.15
C TYR A 247 -1.77 29.29 -20.84
N PRO A 248 -2.38 30.06 -21.76
CA PRO A 248 -3.00 31.33 -21.42
C PRO A 248 -4.03 31.14 -20.29
N LYS A 249 -4.20 32.15 -19.42
CA LYS A 249 -5.22 32.08 -18.34
C LYS A 249 -6.62 31.80 -18.85
N SER A 250 -6.99 32.31 -20.06
CA SER A 250 -8.28 32.01 -20.69
C SER A 250 -8.55 30.52 -20.89
N ASP A 251 -7.50 29.73 -21.08
CA ASP A 251 -7.60 28.32 -21.43
C ASP A 251 -7.32 27.41 -20.23
N PHE A 252 -6.93 28.01 -19.09
CA PHE A 252 -6.55 27.26 -17.88
C PHE A 252 -7.66 26.34 -17.38
N ALA A 253 -8.89 26.87 -17.22
CA ALA A 253 -10.00 26.13 -16.63
C ALA A 253 -10.35 24.87 -17.43
N VAL A 254 -10.48 25.00 -18.75
CA VAL A 254 -10.84 23.88 -19.63
C VAL A 254 -9.71 22.83 -19.70
N ASN A 255 -8.46 23.27 -19.73
CA ASN A 255 -7.33 22.34 -19.76
C ASN A 255 -7.11 21.65 -18.43
N LEU A 256 -7.26 22.36 -17.30
CA LEU A 256 -7.26 21.75 -15.96
C LEU A 256 -8.35 20.68 -15.84
N PHE A 257 -9.57 21.00 -16.33
CA PHE A 257 -10.69 20.05 -16.34
C PHE A 257 -10.37 18.80 -17.17
N LYS A 258 -9.89 18.99 -18.41
CA LYS A 258 -9.52 17.89 -19.33
C LYS A 258 -8.41 17.01 -18.76
N LEU A 259 -7.39 17.61 -18.17
CA LEU A 259 -6.25 16.89 -17.60
C LEU A 259 -6.57 16.23 -16.25
N THR A 260 -7.63 16.68 -15.56
CA THR A 260 -8.01 16.12 -14.25
C THR A 260 -8.93 14.91 -14.37
N GLY A 261 -10.01 15.00 -15.17
CA GLY A 261 -11.06 13.98 -15.21
C GLY A 261 -10.65 12.73 -15.99
N ASN A 262 -11.31 11.61 -15.70
CA ASN A 262 -11.30 10.44 -16.58
C ASN A 262 -11.92 10.82 -17.94
N GLU A 263 -11.45 10.21 -19.02
CA GLU A 263 -11.90 10.50 -20.39
C GLU A 263 -13.43 10.44 -20.56
N ALA A 264 -14.07 9.43 -19.97
CA ALA A 264 -15.53 9.28 -20.03
C ALA A 264 -16.26 10.42 -19.30
N HIS A 265 -15.76 10.84 -18.14
CA HIS A 265 -16.28 11.99 -17.41
C HIS A 265 -16.14 13.29 -18.21
N VAL A 266 -14.92 13.55 -18.69
CA VAL A 266 -14.59 14.76 -19.47
C VAL A 266 -15.48 14.86 -20.71
N SER A 267 -15.58 13.79 -21.50
CA SER A 267 -16.42 13.74 -22.70
C SER A 267 -17.90 13.97 -22.39
N SER A 268 -18.41 13.35 -21.32
CA SER A 268 -19.81 13.49 -20.92
C SER A 268 -20.15 14.93 -20.53
N VAL A 269 -19.30 15.57 -19.72
CA VAL A 269 -19.56 16.93 -19.23
C VAL A 269 -19.38 17.95 -20.35
N LEU A 270 -18.30 17.88 -21.16
CA LEU A 270 -18.06 18.85 -22.24
C LEU A 270 -19.09 18.74 -23.36
N SER A 271 -19.64 17.54 -23.61
CA SER A 271 -20.75 17.42 -24.60
C SER A 271 -22.00 18.19 -24.18
N LEU A 272 -22.18 18.47 -22.90
CA LEU A 272 -23.30 19.26 -22.37
C LEU A 272 -22.92 20.74 -22.20
N ALA A 273 -21.69 21.03 -21.75
CA ALA A 273 -21.23 22.40 -21.49
C ALA A 273 -20.98 23.22 -22.77
N GLY A 274 -20.64 22.55 -23.88
CA GLY A 274 -20.20 23.20 -25.12
C GLY A 274 -18.75 23.67 -25.07
N ASP A 275 -18.36 24.42 -26.09
CA ASP A 275 -17.02 24.97 -26.26
C ASP A 275 -16.96 26.38 -25.64
N GLY A 276 -16.46 26.48 -24.38
CA GLY A 276 -16.33 27.75 -23.66
C GLY A 276 -15.53 28.83 -24.42
N PRO A 277 -15.28 30.00 -23.86
CA PRO A 277 -14.32 30.11 -22.74
C PRO A 277 -14.97 29.94 -21.37
N PHE A 278 -14.23 29.37 -20.42
CA PHE A 278 -14.66 29.19 -19.04
C PHE A 278 -13.65 29.83 -18.09
N THR A 279 -14.15 30.54 -17.08
CA THR A 279 -13.30 31.21 -16.07
C THR A 279 -12.78 30.25 -15.03
N ASP A 280 -13.57 29.24 -14.68
CA ASP A 280 -13.22 28.16 -13.75
C ASP A 280 -13.98 26.86 -14.07
N GLU A 281 -13.68 25.80 -13.33
CA GLU A 281 -14.36 24.51 -13.51
C GLU A 281 -15.84 24.54 -13.09
N ASN A 282 -16.25 25.44 -12.15
CA ASN A 282 -17.65 25.56 -11.75
C ASN A 282 -18.49 26.04 -12.93
N GLU A 283 -17.97 26.96 -13.74
CA GLU A 283 -18.65 27.45 -14.91
C GLU A 283 -18.87 26.36 -15.99
N ILE A 284 -17.91 25.42 -16.12
CA ILE A 284 -18.06 24.24 -16.99
C ILE A 284 -19.28 23.40 -16.55
N TYR A 285 -19.39 23.10 -15.26
CA TYR A 285 -20.53 22.34 -14.74
C TYR A 285 -21.84 23.12 -14.80
N ALA A 286 -21.81 24.41 -14.50
CA ALA A 286 -22.99 25.25 -14.58
C ALA A 286 -23.56 25.32 -16.02
N ASN A 287 -22.69 25.47 -17.02
CA ASN A 287 -23.09 25.46 -18.43
C ASN A 287 -23.61 24.09 -18.88
N ALA A 288 -23.10 23.01 -18.30
CA ALA A 288 -23.61 21.65 -18.49
C ALA A 288 -24.96 21.40 -17.79
N GLY A 289 -25.43 22.31 -16.94
CA GLY A 289 -26.62 22.10 -16.09
C GLY A 289 -26.41 21.07 -14.99
N LEU A 290 -25.18 20.94 -14.48
CA LEU A 290 -24.74 19.95 -13.50
C LEU A 290 -24.27 20.61 -12.20
N ALA A 291 -24.48 19.93 -11.09
CA ALA A 291 -23.77 20.27 -9.86
C ALA A 291 -22.26 19.99 -10.03
N PHE A 292 -21.43 20.76 -9.31
CA PHE A 292 -19.97 20.58 -9.38
C PHE A 292 -19.56 19.20 -8.85
N VAL A 293 -18.81 18.45 -9.65
CA VAL A 293 -18.24 17.16 -9.28
C VAL A 293 -16.81 17.38 -8.82
N THR A 294 -16.50 17.00 -7.58
CA THR A 294 -15.13 17.08 -7.05
C THR A 294 -14.18 16.16 -7.81
N PRO A 295 -12.89 16.52 -7.93
CA PRO A 295 -11.93 15.77 -8.75
C PRO A 295 -11.89 14.27 -8.48
N GLU A 296 -11.94 13.86 -7.20
CA GLU A 296 -11.87 12.47 -6.77
C GLU A 296 -13.03 11.58 -7.26
N LEU A 297 -14.16 12.20 -7.60
CA LEU A 297 -15.33 11.49 -8.15
C LEU A 297 -15.35 11.41 -9.67
N ARG A 298 -14.46 12.09 -10.39
CA ARG A 298 -14.44 12.20 -11.86
C ARG A 298 -13.86 10.95 -12.53
N GLU A 299 -14.42 9.77 -12.23
CA GLU A 299 -13.92 8.47 -12.71
C GLU A 299 -14.75 7.87 -13.86
N GLY A 300 -15.76 8.59 -14.36
CA GLY A 300 -16.58 8.14 -15.48
C GLY A 300 -17.53 6.99 -15.11
N LEU A 301 -18.00 6.96 -13.88
CA LEU A 301 -18.98 5.97 -13.41
C LEU A 301 -20.41 6.51 -13.59
N ASN A 302 -21.02 7.02 -12.53
CA ASN A 302 -22.38 7.60 -12.57
C ASN A 302 -22.46 8.97 -11.90
N GLU A 303 -21.32 9.60 -11.62
CA GLU A 303 -21.22 10.90 -10.95
C GLU A 303 -21.92 12.01 -11.77
N VAL A 304 -21.93 11.92 -13.11
CA VAL A 304 -22.62 12.87 -13.97
C VAL A 304 -24.14 12.80 -13.79
N GLU A 305 -24.72 11.61 -13.69
CA GLU A 305 -26.16 11.44 -13.41
C GLU A 305 -26.52 11.92 -12.00
N LEU A 306 -25.66 11.68 -11.02
CA LEU A 306 -25.84 12.20 -9.66
C LEU A 306 -25.76 13.73 -9.62
N ALA A 307 -24.82 14.31 -10.38
CA ALA A 307 -24.68 15.77 -10.50
C ALA A 307 -25.93 16.39 -11.15
N LYS A 308 -26.50 15.74 -12.17
CA LYS A 308 -27.72 16.17 -12.85
C LYS A 308 -28.94 16.18 -11.94
N THR A 309 -29.01 15.24 -11.01
CA THR A 309 -30.12 15.08 -10.05
C THR A 309 -29.87 15.71 -8.69
N ASN A 310 -28.74 16.41 -8.49
CA ASN A 310 -28.29 16.96 -7.21
C ASN A 310 -28.20 15.90 -6.10
N GLN A 311 -27.74 14.69 -6.44
CA GLN A 311 -27.59 13.55 -5.54
C GLN A 311 -26.11 13.19 -5.29
N LEU A 312 -25.19 14.11 -5.53
CA LEU A 312 -23.79 13.92 -5.18
C LEU A 312 -23.65 13.76 -3.66
N PRO A 313 -22.78 12.85 -3.18
CA PRO A 313 -22.57 12.67 -1.77
C PRO A 313 -21.92 13.90 -1.11
N ASN A 314 -22.28 14.18 0.14
CA ASN A 314 -21.54 15.11 1.00
C ASN A 314 -20.31 14.39 1.55
N LEU A 315 -19.21 14.48 0.85
CA LEU A 315 -18.00 13.68 1.09
C LEU A 315 -17.37 13.98 2.45
N ILE A 316 -17.01 12.92 3.17
CA ILE A 316 -16.27 12.99 4.43
C ILE A 316 -15.00 13.86 4.29
N VAL A 317 -14.63 14.55 5.36
CA VAL A 317 -13.35 15.24 5.50
C VAL A 317 -12.59 14.70 6.72
N TYR A 318 -11.29 15.00 6.81
CA TYR A 318 -10.46 14.48 7.91
C TYR A 318 -10.96 14.91 9.30
N GLU A 319 -11.48 16.11 9.39
CA GLU A 319 -12.02 16.74 10.63
C GLU A 319 -13.30 16.07 11.14
N ASP A 320 -13.97 15.29 10.29
CA ASP A 320 -15.13 14.50 10.72
C ASP A 320 -14.72 13.31 11.60
N LEU A 321 -13.48 12.84 11.49
CA LEU A 321 -13.02 11.70 12.28
C LEU A 321 -12.91 12.05 13.76
N LYS A 322 -13.52 11.21 14.61
CA LYS A 322 -13.53 11.34 16.08
C LYS A 322 -12.63 10.33 16.77
N GLY A 323 -12.26 9.25 16.09
CA GLY A 323 -11.40 8.22 16.64
C GLY A 323 -10.78 7.30 15.60
N SER A 324 -9.93 6.40 16.08
CA SER A 324 -9.25 5.36 15.30
C SER A 324 -9.54 4.00 15.91
N LEU A 325 -9.84 2.97 15.11
CA LEU A 325 -10.39 1.70 15.60
C LEU A 325 -9.52 0.46 15.30
N HIS A 326 -8.40 0.60 14.60
CA HIS A 326 -7.48 -0.51 14.31
C HIS A 326 -6.04 -0.02 14.48
N ASN A 327 -5.44 -0.39 15.62
CA ASN A 327 -4.12 0.09 16.01
C ASN A 327 -3.44 -0.89 16.96
N HIS A 328 -2.11 -0.93 16.93
CA HIS A 328 -1.27 -1.86 17.66
C HIS A 328 -0.34 -1.15 18.64
N SER A 329 -0.05 -1.79 19.76
CA SER A 329 0.85 -1.30 20.79
C SER A 329 1.99 -2.28 21.04
N THR A 330 2.86 -1.97 22.01
CA THR A 330 3.89 -2.92 22.49
C THR A 330 3.30 -4.19 23.13
N TRP A 331 1.99 -4.31 23.23
CA TRP A 331 1.35 -5.59 23.60
C TRP A 331 1.48 -6.61 22.48
N SER A 332 1.49 -6.20 21.22
CA SER A 332 1.84 -7.07 20.09
C SER A 332 3.14 -6.61 19.42
N ASP A 333 3.10 -6.04 18.23
CA ASP A 333 4.25 -5.62 17.42
C ASP A 333 4.34 -4.11 17.19
N GLY A 334 3.53 -3.32 17.89
CA GLY A 334 3.66 -1.87 17.89
C GLY A 334 4.95 -1.40 18.57
N VAL A 335 5.45 -0.23 18.17
CA VAL A 335 6.69 0.38 18.71
C VAL A 335 6.44 1.14 20.01
N HIS A 336 5.24 1.70 20.17
CA HIS A 336 4.87 2.56 21.28
C HIS A 336 3.94 1.85 22.27
N THR A 337 4.05 2.22 23.55
CA THR A 337 3.14 1.69 24.57
C THR A 337 1.71 2.13 24.30
N LEU A 338 0.76 1.37 24.83
CA LEU A 338 -0.66 1.70 24.77
C LEU A 338 -0.93 3.13 25.27
N GLU A 339 -0.30 3.53 26.38
CA GLU A 339 -0.41 4.90 26.90
C GLU A 339 0.13 5.95 25.93
N GLN A 340 1.29 5.73 25.30
CA GLN A 340 1.86 6.65 24.33
C GLN A 340 0.95 6.84 23.11
N MET A 341 0.40 5.73 22.59
CA MET A 341 -0.56 5.77 21.47
C MET A 341 -1.82 6.56 21.86
N ALA A 342 -2.38 6.31 23.05
CA ALA A 342 -3.59 6.98 23.52
C ALA A 342 -3.37 8.49 23.76
N VAL A 343 -2.26 8.87 24.38
CA VAL A 343 -1.90 10.28 24.62
C VAL A 343 -1.68 11.02 23.30
N TYR A 344 -1.04 10.37 22.31
CA TYR A 344 -0.87 10.98 20.99
C TYR A 344 -2.20 11.23 20.28
N CYS A 345 -3.12 10.26 20.31
CA CYS A 345 -4.48 10.43 19.76
C CYS A 345 -5.23 11.58 20.44
N LYS A 346 -5.19 11.62 21.76
CA LYS A 346 -5.87 12.64 22.56
C LYS A 346 -5.27 14.04 22.39
N ASP A 347 -3.96 14.20 22.60
CA ASP A 347 -3.33 15.51 22.79
C ASP A 347 -2.76 16.09 21.49
N THR A 348 -2.42 15.23 20.51
CA THR A 348 -1.84 15.68 19.21
C THR A 348 -2.88 15.68 18.11
N LEU A 349 -3.72 14.63 18.05
CA LEU A 349 -4.72 14.49 16.98
C LEU A 349 -6.10 15.00 17.39
N ASN A 350 -6.32 15.35 18.67
CA ASN A 350 -7.60 15.80 19.24
C ASN A 350 -8.76 14.83 18.96
N LEU A 351 -8.48 13.54 18.98
CA LEU A 351 -9.51 12.50 18.85
C LEU A 351 -10.24 12.31 20.18
N GLU A 352 -11.45 11.78 20.13
CA GLU A 352 -12.29 11.51 21.30
C GLU A 352 -12.03 10.12 21.87
N TYR A 353 -11.59 9.17 21.02
CA TYR A 353 -11.36 7.77 21.40
C TYR A 353 -10.30 7.06 20.55
N LEU A 354 -9.81 5.95 21.10
CA LEU A 354 -8.89 5.01 20.46
C LEU A 354 -9.41 3.59 20.65
N GLY A 355 -9.54 2.81 19.59
CA GLY A 355 -9.66 1.36 19.63
C GLY A 355 -8.28 0.72 19.58
N MET A 356 -7.91 -0.06 20.60
CA MET A 356 -6.66 -0.82 20.60
C MET A 356 -6.95 -2.24 20.15
N CYS A 357 -6.27 -2.69 19.08
CA CYS A 357 -6.53 -3.95 18.39
C CYS A 357 -5.26 -4.75 18.20
N ASP A 358 -4.52 -5.01 19.27
CA ASP A 358 -3.33 -5.86 19.22
C ASP A 358 -3.66 -7.24 18.62
N HIS A 359 -2.69 -7.89 18.00
CA HIS A 359 -2.91 -9.17 17.30
C HIS A 359 -3.31 -10.32 18.22
N SER A 360 -4.14 -11.23 17.70
CA SER A 360 -4.55 -12.45 18.40
C SER A 360 -3.42 -13.51 18.42
N ARG A 361 -3.60 -14.53 19.26
CA ARG A 361 -2.56 -15.51 19.61
C ARG A 361 -1.98 -16.29 18.42
N SER A 362 -2.72 -16.49 17.34
CA SER A 362 -2.20 -17.20 16.16
C SER A 362 -1.18 -16.40 15.35
N ALA A 363 -1.11 -15.09 15.56
CA ALA A 363 -0.11 -14.21 14.98
C ALA A 363 1.22 -14.28 15.78
N PHE A 364 1.90 -15.43 15.77
CA PHE A 364 3.14 -15.65 16.52
C PHE A 364 4.24 -14.67 16.16
N TYR A 365 4.34 -14.30 14.88
CA TYR A 365 5.31 -13.35 14.33
C TYR A 365 5.13 -11.94 14.88
N ALA A 366 3.93 -11.61 15.33
CA ALA A 366 3.55 -10.32 15.88
C ALA A 366 3.37 -10.35 17.41
N ASN A 367 3.89 -11.37 18.09
CA ASN A 367 3.74 -11.54 19.54
C ASN A 367 2.27 -11.49 20.01
N GLY A 368 1.35 -12.12 19.26
CA GLY A 368 -0.08 -12.09 19.51
C GLY A 368 -0.48 -12.49 20.94
N LEU A 369 -1.59 -11.95 21.42
CA LEU A 369 -2.02 -12.05 22.81
C LEU A 369 -2.64 -13.42 23.12
N ASN A 370 -2.17 -14.08 24.17
CA ASN A 370 -2.91 -15.16 24.80
C ASN A 370 -3.93 -14.59 25.81
N GLU A 371 -4.81 -15.45 26.32
CA GLU A 371 -5.90 -15.05 27.22
C GLU A 371 -5.42 -14.31 28.48
N GLN A 372 -4.28 -14.72 29.07
CA GLN A 372 -3.70 -14.07 30.24
C GLN A 372 -3.25 -12.64 29.92
N ARG A 373 -2.64 -12.45 28.75
CA ARG A 373 -2.20 -11.12 28.28
C ARG A 373 -3.36 -10.22 27.92
N ILE A 374 -4.46 -10.77 27.38
CA ILE A 374 -5.71 -10.01 27.15
C ILE A 374 -6.22 -9.41 28.46
N TYR A 375 -6.36 -10.20 29.52
CA TYR A 375 -6.84 -9.68 30.80
C TYR A 375 -5.90 -8.62 31.40
N ALA A 376 -4.60 -8.79 31.26
CA ALA A 376 -3.63 -7.79 31.72
C ALA A 376 -3.72 -6.48 30.94
N GLN A 377 -3.88 -6.55 29.61
CA GLN A 377 -4.10 -5.38 28.77
C GLN A 377 -5.42 -4.67 29.11
N HIS A 378 -6.50 -5.43 29.35
CA HIS A 378 -7.78 -4.85 29.75
C HIS A 378 -7.67 -4.07 31.08
N GLN A 379 -6.88 -4.56 32.04
CA GLN A 379 -6.61 -3.84 33.29
C GLN A 379 -5.83 -2.54 33.05
N GLU A 380 -4.84 -2.54 32.14
CA GLU A 380 -4.12 -1.32 31.76
C GLU A 380 -5.07 -0.33 31.07
N ILE A 381 -5.92 -0.79 30.15
CA ILE A 381 -6.92 0.06 29.48
C ILE A 381 -7.87 0.70 30.50
N ASP A 382 -8.37 -0.06 31.48
CA ASP A 382 -9.27 0.46 32.51
C ASP A 382 -8.58 1.54 33.37
N ALA A 383 -7.31 1.33 33.73
CA ALA A 383 -6.53 2.31 34.47
C ALA A 383 -6.26 3.58 33.64
N LEU A 384 -5.95 3.43 32.36
CA LEU A 384 -5.74 4.56 31.45
C LEU A 384 -7.03 5.32 31.17
N ASN A 385 -8.16 4.66 31.02
CA ASN A 385 -9.46 5.28 30.87
C ASN A 385 -9.83 6.18 32.08
N ALA A 386 -9.51 5.72 33.30
CA ALA A 386 -9.70 6.57 34.49
C ALA A 386 -8.77 7.80 34.48
N LYS A 387 -7.55 7.69 33.96
CA LYS A 387 -6.54 8.75 33.89
C LYS A 387 -6.82 9.77 32.78
N LEU A 388 -7.28 9.31 31.63
CA LEU A 388 -7.35 10.11 30.39
C LEU A 388 -8.75 10.67 30.12
N ALA A 389 -9.76 10.39 30.99
CA ALA A 389 -11.12 10.88 30.81
C ALA A 389 -11.18 12.38 30.45
N PRO A 390 -12.07 12.84 29.54
CA PRO A 390 -13.14 12.07 28.90
C PRO A 390 -12.71 11.21 27.70
N PHE A 391 -11.43 11.25 27.26
CA PHE A 391 -10.92 10.38 26.21
C PHE A 391 -11.08 8.90 26.60
N LYS A 392 -11.48 8.05 25.65
CA LYS A 392 -11.73 6.63 25.92
C LYS A 392 -10.91 5.71 25.02
N ILE A 393 -10.32 4.70 25.63
CA ILE A 393 -9.71 3.57 24.91
C ILE A 393 -10.71 2.42 24.93
N PHE A 394 -11.11 1.93 23.78
CA PHE A 394 -11.95 0.74 23.62
C PHE A 394 -11.06 -0.51 23.59
N LYS A 395 -11.52 -1.56 24.25
CA LYS A 395 -10.91 -2.90 24.27
C LYS A 395 -11.23 -3.60 22.97
N GLY A 396 -10.34 -3.54 21.99
CA GLY A 396 -10.44 -4.25 20.73
C GLY A 396 -9.46 -5.41 20.64
N ILE A 397 -9.59 -6.21 19.61
CA ILE A 397 -8.64 -7.23 19.19
C ILE A 397 -8.67 -7.38 17.68
N GLU A 398 -7.51 -7.48 17.04
CA GLU A 398 -7.44 -7.98 15.69
C GLU A 398 -7.34 -9.52 15.73
N SER A 399 -8.50 -10.16 15.59
CA SER A 399 -8.59 -11.62 15.59
C SER A 399 -8.29 -12.18 14.21
N ASP A 400 -7.33 -13.10 14.14
CA ASP A 400 -7.12 -13.89 12.93
C ASP A 400 -8.40 -14.65 12.55
N ILE A 401 -8.74 -14.60 11.26
CA ILE A 401 -9.69 -15.53 10.64
C ILE A 401 -8.91 -16.80 10.31
N LEU A 402 -9.16 -17.88 11.01
CA LEU A 402 -8.49 -19.16 10.84
C LEU A 402 -8.83 -19.80 9.48
N ASN A 403 -8.14 -20.87 9.10
CA ASN A 403 -8.32 -21.52 7.81
C ASN A 403 -9.74 -22.01 7.54
N ASP A 404 -10.46 -22.36 8.58
CA ASP A 404 -11.85 -22.82 8.51
C ASP A 404 -12.87 -21.69 8.61
N GLY A 405 -12.41 -20.43 8.73
CA GLY A 405 -13.23 -19.22 8.86
C GLY A 405 -13.67 -18.90 10.29
N SER A 406 -13.26 -19.67 11.31
CA SER A 406 -13.49 -19.31 12.71
C SER A 406 -12.56 -18.20 13.17
N LEU A 407 -12.94 -17.45 14.22
CA LEU A 407 -12.06 -16.52 14.92
C LEU A 407 -11.11 -17.27 15.85
N ASP A 408 -10.02 -16.62 16.24
CA ASP A 408 -8.89 -17.23 16.95
C ASP A 408 -9.17 -17.51 18.45
N TYR A 409 -10.26 -17.00 19.00
CA TYR A 409 -10.64 -17.21 20.40
C TYR A 409 -12.03 -17.84 20.54
N SER A 410 -12.28 -18.44 21.72
CA SER A 410 -13.63 -18.89 22.09
C SER A 410 -14.55 -17.69 22.38
N ASP A 411 -15.84 -17.91 22.30
CA ASP A 411 -16.87 -16.91 22.59
C ASP A 411 -16.70 -16.28 23.98
N ASP A 412 -16.24 -17.06 24.99
CA ASP A 412 -15.99 -16.57 26.33
C ASP A 412 -14.90 -15.49 26.41
N ILE A 413 -13.95 -15.54 25.51
CA ILE A 413 -12.91 -14.52 25.39
C ILE A 413 -13.41 -13.37 24.50
N LEU A 414 -14.00 -13.67 23.33
CA LEU A 414 -14.48 -12.66 22.38
C LEU A 414 -15.47 -11.68 23.03
N LYS A 415 -16.37 -12.15 23.89
CA LYS A 415 -17.33 -11.28 24.61
C LYS A 415 -16.72 -10.28 25.57
N THR A 416 -15.42 -10.43 25.93
CA THR A 416 -14.72 -9.50 26.83
C THR A 416 -14.26 -8.22 26.13
N PHE A 417 -14.23 -8.20 24.81
CA PHE A 417 -13.87 -7.04 24.00
C PHE A 417 -15.06 -6.12 23.76
N ASP A 418 -14.79 -4.84 23.53
CA ASP A 418 -15.80 -3.88 23.08
C ASP A 418 -16.14 -4.09 21.61
N PHE A 419 -15.15 -4.47 20.80
CA PHE A 419 -15.29 -4.77 19.37
C PHE A 419 -14.17 -5.70 18.90
N VAL A 420 -14.40 -6.38 17.76
CA VAL A 420 -13.44 -7.31 17.15
C VAL A 420 -13.24 -6.93 15.69
N VAL A 421 -11.99 -6.74 15.30
CA VAL A 421 -11.56 -6.65 13.90
C VAL A 421 -11.16 -8.06 13.46
N ALA A 422 -11.84 -8.61 12.46
CA ALA A 422 -11.55 -9.95 11.93
C ALA A 422 -10.70 -9.83 10.66
N SER A 423 -9.50 -10.40 10.65
CA SER A 423 -8.51 -10.24 9.58
C SER A 423 -7.87 -11.55 9.14
N VAL A 424 -7.45 -11.65 7.89
CA VAL A 424 -6.72 -12.82 7.36
C VAL A 424 -5.24 -12.49 7.21
N HIS A 425 -4.37 -13.18 7.98
CA HIS A 425 -2.93 -13.00 7.93
C HIS A 425 -2.16 -14.23 7.42
N SER A 426 -2.80 -15.37 7.35
CA SER A 426 -2.16 -16.63 6.95
C SER A 426 -2.90 -17.32 5.83
N ASN A 427 -2.19 -18.19 5.07
CA ASN A 427 -2.79 -18.98 3.99
C ASN A 427 -3.50 -18.12 2.93
N LEU A 428 -2.84 -17.04 2.50
CA LEU A 428 -3.38 -16.07 1.55
C LEU A 428 -3.56 -16.62 0.12
N ARG A 429 -2.95 -17.78 -0.20
CA ARG A 429 -3.11 -18.44 -1.50
C ARG A 429 -4.39 -19.26 -1.52
N MET A 430 -5.49 -18.61 -1.83
CA MET A 430 -6.82 -19.22 -1.91
C MET A 430 -7.43 -18.94 -3.28
N ASP A 431 -8.29 -19.85 -3.73
CA ASP A 431 -9.23 -19.53 -4.80
C ASP A 431 -10.39 -18.66 -4.27
N GLU A 432 -11.16 -18.08 -5.18
CA GLU A 432 -12.25 -17.17 -4.87
C GLU A 432 -13.33 -17.83 -3.98
N GLN A 433 -13.67 -19.08 -4.27
CA GLN A 433 -14.70 -19.81 -3.52
C GLN A 433 -14.28 -20.01 -2.06
N LYS A 434 -13.04 -20.47 -1.85
CA LYS A 434 -12.48 -20.71 -0.52
C LYS A 434 -12.32 -19.42 0.27
N ALA A 435 -11.78 -18.37 -0.36
CA ALA A 435 -11.59 -17.07 0.29
C ALA A 435 -12.93 -16.46 0.69
N THR A 436 -13.90 -16.44 -0.22
CA THR A 436 -15.25 -15.92 0.03
C THR A 436 -15.93 -16.68 1.17
N ALA A 437 -15.90 -18.01 1.16
CA ALA A 437 -16.51 -18.83 2.21
C ALA A 437 -15.85 -18.61 3.58
N ARG A 438 -14.51 -18.46 3.62
CA ARG A 438 -13.73 -18.18 4.83
C ARG A 438 -14.13 -16.85 5.46
N LEU A 439 -14.26 -15.78 4.64
CA LEU A 439 -14.68 -14.46 5.10
C LEU A 439 -16.13 -14.47 5.58
N ILE A 440 -17.05 -15.07 4.82
CA ILE A 440 -18.47 -15.11 5.19
C ILE A 440 -18.65 -15.81 6.54
N LYS A 441 -17.96 -16.92 6.78
CA LYS A 441 -18.05 -17.61 8.07
C LYS A 441 -17.56 -16.74 9.25
N ALA A 442 -16.51 -15.94 9.04
CA ALA A 442 -16.05 -15.00 10.06
C ALA A 442 -17.02 -13.83 10.26
N ILE A 443 -17.64 -13.33 9.17
CA ILE A 443 -18.66 -12.28 9.22
C ILE A 443 -19.91 -12.76 9.97
N GLU A 444 -20.29 -14.01 9.82
CA GLU A 444 -21.44 -14.61 10.51
C GLU A 444 -21.19 -14.87 12.01
N ASN A 445 -19.94 -14.70 12.48
CA ASN A 445 -19.64 -14.79 13.90
C ASN A 445 -20.22 -13.56 14.65
N PRO A 446 -21.05 -13.75 15.69
CA PRO A 446 -21.76 -12.64 16.36
C PRO A 446 -20.85 -11.62 17.05
N TYR A 447 -19.57 -11.94 17.26
CA TYR A 447 -18.61 -11.03 17.85
C TYR A 447 -17.83 -10.22 16.81
N THR A 448 -17.91 -10.54 15.52
CA THR A 448 -17.22 -9.77 14.48
C THR A 448 -17.89 -8.41 14.30
N THR A 449 -17.13 -7.35 14.58
CA THR A 449 -17.59 -5.96 14.44
C THR A 449 -17.13 -5.34 13.14
N ILE A 450 -15.86 -5.54 12.78
CA ILE A 450 -15.21 -4.96 11.62
C ILE A 450 -14.51 -6.07 10.83
N LEU A 451 -14.73 -6.14 9.52
CA LEU A 451 -13.91 -6.94 8.61
C LEU A 451 -12.69 -6.14 8.23
N GLY A 452 -11.51 -6.51 8.76
CA GLY A 452 -10.24 -5.83 8.54
C GLY A 452 -9.63 -6.17 7.18
N HIS A 453 -9.02 -5.17 6.49
CA HIS A 453 -8.34 -5.28 5.19
C HIS A 453 -8.78 -6.48 4.33
N PRO A 454 -10.01 -6.45 3.78
CA PRO A 454 -10.77 -7.63 3.31
C PRO A 454 -10.10 -8.52 2.30
N THR A 455 -9.16 -8.00 1.50
CA THR A 455 -8.49 -8.78 0.45
C THR A 455 -7.04 -9.09 0.76
N GLY A 456 -6.48 -8.45 1.79
CA GLY A 456 -5.06 -8.55 2.12
C GLY A 456 -4.14 -8.07 1.00
N ARG A 457 -4.62 -7.18 0.10
CA ARG A 457 -3.80 -6.61 -0.98
C ARG A 457 -2.67 -5.76 -0.44
N LEU A 458 -1.58 -5.69 -1.20
CA LEU A 458 -0.49 -4.73 -1.03
C LEU A 458 -0.23 -4.10 -2.39
N LEU A 459 -0.52 -2.81 -2.53
CA LEU A 459 -0.38 -2.07 -3.78
C LEU A 459 1.06 -2.15 -4.29
N LEU A 460 1.22 -2.28 -5.61
CA LEU A 460 2.49 -2.46 -6.32
C LEU A 460 3.30 -3.70 -5.90
N SER A 461 2.71 -4.61 -5.11
CA SER A 461 3.42 -5.74 -4.55
C SER A 461 2.66 -7.05 -4.64
N ARG A 462 1.56 -7.16 -3.94
CA ARG A 462 0.76 -8.38 -3.88
C ARG A 462 -0.70 -8.07 -4.24
N LYS A 463 -1.21 -8.74 -5.26
CA LYS A 463 -2.67 -8.74 -5.49
C LYS A 463 -3.35 -9.35 -4.26
N GLY A 464 -4.49 -8.80 -3.88
CA GLY A 464 -5.34 -9.44 -2.88
C GLY A 464 -5.74 -10.84 -3.32
N TYR A 465 -6.06 -11.72 -2.36
CA TYR A 465 -6.70 -12.98 -2.71
C TYR A 465 -8.06 -12.69 -3.35
N PRO A 466 -8.47 -13.50 -4.36
CA PRO A 466 -9.74 -13.27 -5.06
C PRO A 466 -10.93 -13.55 -4.12
N ILE A 467 -11.92 -12.66 -4.15
CA ILE A 467 -13.19 -12.80 -3.42
C ILE A 467 -14.37 -12.44 -4.30
N ASP A 468 -15.53 -13.00 -4.04
CA ASP A 468 -16.80 -12.49 -4.54
C ASP A 468 -17.23 -11.29 -3.67
N TYR A 469 -16.86 -10.09 -4.11
CA TYR A 469 -17.13 -8.85 -3.38
C TYR A 469 -18.61 -8.66 -3.06
N THR A 470 -19.49 -9.03 -3.98
CA THR A 470 -20.95 -8.90 -3.79
C THR A 470 -21.41 -9.75 -2.62
N LYS A 471 -21.02 -11.04 -2.58
CA LYS A 471 -21.41 -11.94 -1.49
C LYS A 471 -20.82 -11.52 -0.15
N VAL A 472 -19.56 -11.07 -0.13
CA VAL A 472 -18.91 -10.61 1.11
C VAL A 472 -19.60 -9.35 1.65
N ILE A 473 -19.89 -8.37 0.80
CA ILE A 473 -20.58 -7.14 1.19
C ILE A 473 -22.03 -7.44 1.64
N ASP A 474 -22.74 -8.30 0.91
CA ASP A 474 -24.10 -8.72 1.29
C ASP A 474 -24.11 -9.46 2.64
N ALA A 475 -23.10 -10.29 2.92
CA ALA A 475 -22.95 -10.93 4.22
C ALA A 475 -22.68 -9.90 5.34
N CYS A 476 -21.82 -8.90 5.10
CA CYS A 476 -21.60 -7.80 6.04
C CYS A 476 -22.90 -7.03 6.32
N ALA A 477 -23.69 -6.71 5.29
CA ALA A 477 -24.98 -6.05 5.44
C ALA A 477 -25.97 -6.88 6.27
N ALA A 478 -26.03 -8.20 6.04
CA ALA A 478 -26.94 -9.10 6.74
C ALA A 478 -26.58 -9.29 8.23
N ASN A 479 -25.29 -9.15 8.58
CA ASN A 479 -24.78 -9.38 9.94
C ASN A 479 -24.37 -8.08 10.66
N ASN A 480 -24.65 -6.91 10.09
CA ASN A 480 -24.27 -5.59 10.63
C ASN A 480 -22.74 -5.44 10.87
N VAL A 481 -21.92 -6.09 10.05
CA VAL A 481 -20.46 -6.01 10.12
C VAL A 481 -19.98 -4.82 9.27
N VAL A 482 -19.17 -3.97 9.88
CA VAL A 482 -18.51 -2.83 9.22
C VAL A 482 -17.38 -3.34 8.33
N ILE A 483 -17.13 -2.70 7.21
CA ILE A 483 -15.96 -3.03 6.37
C ILE A 483 -14.89 -1.96 6.55
N GLU A 484 -13.67 -2.39 6.79
CA GLU A 484 -12.52 -1.50 6.90
C GLU A 484 -12.13 -0.88 5.55
N ILE A 485 -11.80 0.41 5.58
CA ILE A 485 -10.90 1.07 4.65
C ILE A 485 -9.56 1.14 5.39
N ASN A 486 -8.71 0.12 5.24
CA ASN A 486 -7.37 0.18 5.80
C ASN A 486 -6.61 1.32 5.13
N ALA A 487 -6.27 2.33 5.91
CA ALA A 487 -5.72 3.60 5.42
C ALA A 487 -4.20 3.54 5.15
N ASN A 488 -3.54 2.42 5.50
CA ASN A 488 -2.13 2.25 5.17
C ASN A 488 -1.94 2.42 3.65
N PRO A 489 -1.04 3.32 3.20
CA PRO A 489 -0.84 3.63 1.78
C PRO A 489 -0.48 2.43 0.90
N LEU A 490 0.06 1.37 1.50
CA LEU A 490 0.34 0.11 0.81
C LEU A 490 -0.91 -0.76 0.62
N ARG A 491 -1.98 -0.53 1.37
CA ARG A 491 -3.20 -1.33 1.31
C ARG A 491 -4.35 -0.62 0.62
N LEU A 492 -4.89 0.42 1.22
CA LEU A 492 -6.11 1.14 0.83
C LEU A 492 -7.25 0.14 0.50
N ASP A 493 -7.47 -0.82 1.41
CA ASP A 493 -8.34 -1.99 1.29
C ASP A 493 -9.48 -1.90 2.34
N LEU A 494 -10.72 -1.86 1.98
CA LEU A 494 -11.39 -2.25 0.74
C LEU A 494 -11.08 -1.30 -0.45
N ASP A 495 -11.06 -1.86 -1.67
CA ASP A 495 -10.93 -1.07 -2.89
C ASP A 495 -12.12 -0.11 -3.06
N TRP A 496 -11.84 1.17 -3.33
CA TRP A 496 -12.85 2.24 -3.43
C TRP A 496 -13.95 1.95 -4.48
N ARG A 497 -13.67 1.12 -5.48
CA ARG A 497 -14.62 0.75 -6.52
C ARG A 497 -15.82 -0.02 -5.98
N TYR A 498 -15.68 -0.64 -4.79
CA TYR A 498 -16.73 -1.38 -4.10
C TYR A 498 -17.40 -0.61 -2.96
N HIS A 499 -16.86 0.56 -2.53
CA HIS A 499 -17.44 1.35 -1.44
C HIS A 499 -18.89 1.70 -1.71
N ARG A 500 -19.19 2.16 -2.93
CA ARG A 500 -20.55 2.54 -3.30
C ARG A 500 -21.55 1.40 -3.13
N TYR A 501 -21.19 0.18 -3.54
CA TYR A 501 -22.06 -0.98 -3.35
C TYR A 501 -22.28 -1.25 -1.87
N ALA A 502 -21.22 -1.21 -1.05
CA ALA A 502 -21.33 -1.39 0.40
C ALA A 502 -22.25 -0.32 1.03
N LEU A 503 -22.06 0.96 0.70
CA LEU A 503 -22.86 2.06 1.20
C LEU A 503 -24.34 1.95 0.79
N GLN A 504 -24.63 1.54 -0.45
CA GLN A 504 -25.98 1.29 -0.93
C GLN A 504 -26.67 0.13 -0.21
N LYS A 505 -25.92 -0.86 0.27
CA LYS A 505 -26.43 -1.96 1.10
C LYS A 505 -26.59 -1.59 2.58
N GLY A 506 -26.24 -0.36 2.96
CA GLY A 506 -26.31 0.12 4.34
C GLY A 506 -25.15 -0.32 5.22
N VAL A 507 -24.07 -0.86 4.63
CA VAL A 507 -22.85 -1.22 5.35
C VAL A 507 -22.10 0.06 5.71
N LEU A 508 -21.74 0.22 7.00
CA LEU A 508 -20.83 1.27 7.43
C LEU A 508 -19.39 0.93 7.01
N LEU A 509 -18.60 1.96 6.72
CA LEU A 509 -17.17 1.82 6.50
C LEU A 509 -16.39 2.39 7.69
N SER A 510 -15.19 1.87 7.94
CA SER A 510 -14.31 2.33 9.02
C SER A 510 -12.94 2.69 8.46
N VAL A 511 -12.50 3.94 8.65
CA VAL A 511 -11.19 4.44 8.18
C VAL A 511 -10.16 4.20 9.26
N ASN A 512 -9.35 3.17 9.11
CA ASN A 512 -8.38 2.75 10.12
C ASN A 512 -6.95 2.72 9.56
N PRO A 513 -5.97 3.27 10.30
CA PRO A 513 -4.59 3.35 9.82
C PRO A 513 -3.81 2.05 9.98
N ASP A 514 -4.28 1.11 10.82
CA ASP A 514 -3.52 -0.08 11.19
C ASP A 514 -2.14 0.34 11.76
N ALA A 515 -2.20 1.30 12.70
CA ALA A 515 -1.02 2.02 13.15
C ALA A 515 -0.21 1.19 14.15
N HIS A 516 1.07 0.93 13.82
CA HIS A 516 2.04 0.26 14.69
C HIS A 516 3.00 1.25 15.38
N ARG A 517 2.78 2.56 15.16
CA ARG A 517 3.52 3.67 15.74
C ARG A 517 2.70 4.96 15.71
N MET A 518 3.04 5.95 16.54
CA MET A 518 2.29 7.21 16.61
C MET A 518 2.16 7.91 15.27
N GLU A 519 3.22 7.95 14.45
CA GLU A 519 3.20 8.60 13.14
C GLU A 519 2.25 7.91 12.16
N GLY A 520 1.99 6.61 12.34
CA GLY A 520 1.08 5.81 11.50
C GLY A 520 -0.38 6.30 11.55
N PHE A 521 -0.80 6.97 12.63
CA PHE A 521 -2.14 7.57 12.67
C PHE A 521 -2.37 8.60 11.58
N ARG A 522 -1.33 9.24 11.07
CA ARG A 522 -1.43 10.21 9.97
C ARG A 522 -1.92 9.56 8.68
N ASP A 523 -1.76 8.25 8.54
CA ASP A 523 -2.23 7.53 7.36
C ASP A 523 -3.75 7.56 7.20
N MET A 524 -4.51 7.89 8.26
CA MET A 524 -5.97 8.08 8.17
C MET A 524 -6.39 9.07 7.08
N HIS A 525 -5.57 10.06 6.73
CA HIS A 525 -5.91 11.00 5.65
C HIS A 525 -5.96 10.29 4.29
N TYR A 526 -5.11 9.27 4.04
CA TYR A 526 -5.18 8.47 2.82
C TYR A 526 -6.46 7.63 2.76
N GLY A 527 -6.87 7.10 3.92
CA GLY A 527 -8.17 6.41 4.04
C GLY A 527 -9.35 7.34 3.76
N VAL A 528 -9.27 8.60 4.20
CA VAL A 528 -10.27 9.63 3.87
C VAL A 528 -10.27 9.92 2.38
N TYR A 529 -9.10 10.09 1.72
CA TYR A 529 -9.02 10.32 0.28
C TYR A 529 -9.68 9.19 -0.52
N ILE A 530 -9.42 7.94 -0.14
CA ILE A 530 -10.02 6.77 -0.78
C ILE A 530 -11.51 6.63 -0.42
N GLY A 531 -11.92 6.96 0.80
CA GLY A 531 -13.32 7.05 1.19
C GLY A 531 -14.10 8.06 0.33
N ARG A 532 -13.57 9.28 0.17
CA ARG A 532 -14.12 10.33 -0.69
C ARG A 532 -14.26 9.85 -2.13
N LYS A 533 -13.21 9.21 -2.66
CA LYS A 533 -13.20 8.62 -4.01
C LYS A 533 -14.30 7.57 -4.19
N GLY A 534 -14.61 6.82 -3.16
CA GLY A 534 -15.71 5.84 -3.10
C GLY A 534 -17.08 6.43 -2.77
N GLY A 535 -17.17 7.75 -2.50
CA GLY A 535 -18.44 8.43 -2.20
C GLY A 535 -18.87 8.35 -0.73
N LEU A 536 -17.92 8.12 0.21
CA LEU A 536 -18.20 8.01 1.64
C LEU A 536 -18.62 9.37 2.24
N GLU A 537 -19.72 9.36 2.98
CA GLU A 537 -20.18 10.48 3.81
C GLU A 537 -19.87 10.24 5.29
N ALA A 538 -19.70 11.30 6.09
CA ALA A 538 -19.38 11.19 7.51
C ALA A 538 -20.39 10.31 8.30
N LYS A 539 -21.69 10.41 8.01
CA LYS A 539 -22.74 9.60 8.64
C LYS A 539 -22.63 8.08 8.37
N GLN A 540 -21.85 7.68 7.38
CA GLN A 540 -21.62 6.29 6.97
C GLN A 540 -20.22 5.78 7.37
N CYS A 541 -19.44 6.63 8.06
CA CYS A 541 -18.11 6.31 8.56
C CYS A 541 -18.17 6.07 10.07
N LEU A 542 -17.81 4.87 10.52
CA LEU A 542 -17.84 4.51 11.94
C LEU A 542 -16.91 5.41 12.78
N ASN A 543 -15.78 5.83 12.23
CA ASN A 543 -14.81 6.70 12.91
C ASN A 543 -15.29 8.15 13.07
N ALA A 544 -16.34 8.55 12.35
CA ALA A 544 -16.95 9.88 12.48
C ALA A 544 -18.01 9.94 13.59
N PHE A 545 -18.38 8.82 14.20
CA PHE A 545 -19.28 8.78 15.35
C PHE A 545 -18.62 9.44 16.55
N THR A 546 -19.39 10.25 17.27
CA THR A 546 -18.96 10.82 18.55
C THR A 546 -18.70 9.71 19.57
N LEU A 547 -18.00 10.04 20.67
CA LEU A 547 -17.75 9.06 21.75
C LEU A 547 -19.04 8.41 22.27
N THR A 548 -20.13 9.16 22.34
CA THR A 548 -21.43 8.64 22.77
C THR A 548 -21.99 7.67 21.74
N GLU A 549 -22.05 8.08 20.48
CA GLU A 549 -22.60 7.25 19.38
C GLU A 549 -21.83 5.96 19.19
N ILE A 550 -20.48 5.99 19.22
CA ILE A 550 -19.66 4.77 19.06
C ILE A 550 -19.80 3.84 20.27
N THR A 551 -19.95 4.41 21.48
CA THR A 551 -20.19 3.61 22.70
C THR A 551 -21.53 2.89 22.63
N ASP A 552 -22.58 3.58 22.20
CA ASP A 552 -23.91 2.99 22.01
C ASP A 552 -23.90 1.95 20.89
N TYR A 553 -23.17 2.21 19.81
CA TYR A 553 -23.01 1.27 18.70
C TYR A 553 -22.41 -0.06 19.19
N PHE A 554 -21.29 -0.04 19.91
CA PHE A 554 -20.67 -1.25 20.43
C PHE A 554 -21.53 -1.97 21.48
N ASN A 555 -22.21 -1.23 22.36
CA ASN A 555 -23.10 -1.82 23.35
C ASN A 555 -24.29 -2.54 22.70
N ASN A 556 -24.86 -1.97 21.64
CA ASN A 556 -26.00 -2.56 20.92
C ASN A 556 -25.60 -3.83 20.16
N GLN A 557 -24.37 -3.92 19.67
CA GLN A 557 -23.87 -5.15 19.02
C GLN A 557 -23.69 -6.31 20.01
N LYS A 558 -23.40 -6.05 21.29
CA LYS A 558 -23.25 -7.08 22.32
C LYS A 558 -24.55 -7.72 22.80
N ILE A 559 -25.69 -7.18 22.40
CA ILE A 559 -27.02 -7.64 22.85
C ILE A 559 -27.60 -8.72 21.92
N ILE A 560 -26.97 -8.99 20.80
CA ILE A 560 -27.38 -10.01 19.85
C ILE A 560 -26.64 -11.33 20.16
#